data_93eeba6884928aeeb3263a0afc9d34bb
#
_entry.id   93eeba6884928aeeb3263a0afc9d34bb
#
_cell.length_a   1.000
_cell.length_b   1.000
_cell.length_c   1.000
_cell.angle_alpha   90.00
_cell.angle_beta   90.00
_cell.angle_gamma   90.00
#
_symmetry.space_group_name_H-M   'P 1'
#
loop_
_entity.id
_entity.type
_entity.pdbx_description
1 polymer ?
#
loop_
_entity_poly.entity_id
_entity_poly.type
_entity_poly.pdbx_seq_one_letter_code
_entity_poly.pdbx_strand_id
1 'polypeptide(L)'
;FIEKMDEQYETVIGERGVGLSGGQKQRISIARALSKHSPILVMDDSTSALDMETEHEIQKTLNSLKDTTKIIIAHRISAVCHADEIIYLQDGRIAERGTHEELLAKKGLYYDTYMAQYGGYLAS
;
A
#
# COMPACT_ATOMS: atom_id res chain seq x y z
N PHE A 1 -12.71 -12.83 -1.93
CA PHE A 1 -13.56 -13.21 -0.78
C PHE A 1 -15.05 -13.02 -1.03
N ILE A 2 -15.42 -12.14 -1.95
CA ILE A 2 -16.85 -11.88 -2.27
C ILE A 2 -17.54 -13.16 -2.75
N GLU A 3 -16.86 -13.98 -3.54
CA GLU A 3 -17.40 -15.24 -4.06
C GLU A 3 -17.72 -16.26 -2.95
N LYS A 4 -17.13 -16.09 -1.76
CA LYS A 4 -17.35 -16.95 -0.60
C LYS A 4 -18.48 -16.46 0.30
N MET A 5 -19.06 -15.31 0.01
CA MET A 5 -20.21 -14.79 0.73
C MET A 5 -21.51 -15.41 0.20
N ASP A 6 -22.49 -15.57 1.06
CA ASP A 6 -23.75 -16.24 0.73
C ASP A 6 -24.45 -15.68 -0.52
N GLU A 7 -24.42 -14.37 -0.70
CA GLU A 7 -25.04 -13.70 -1.84
C GLU A 7 -24.01 -13.20 -2.86
N GLN A 8 -22.74 -13.57 -2.71
CA GLN A 8 -21.65 -13.17 -3.60
C GLN A 8 -21.64 -11.65 -3.85
N TYR A 9 -21.68 -11.22 -5.14
CA TYR A 9 -21.67 -9.79 -5.48
C TYR A 9 -22.97 -9.06 -5.14
N GLU A 10 -24.05 -9.80 -4.88
CA GLU A 10 -25.32 -9.22 -4.45
C GLU A 10 -25.36 -8.96 -2.94
N THR A 11 -24.31 -9.31 -2.20
CA THR A 11 -24.26 -9.11 -0.75
C THR A 11 -24.41 -7.64 -0.39
N VAL A 12 -25.38 -7.33 0.48
CA VAL A 12 -25.59 -5.98 0.99
C VAL A 12 -24.66 -5.71 2.16
N ILE A 13 -23.89 -4.64 2.06
CA ILE A 13 -22.98 -4.20 3.10
C ILE A 13 -23.66 -3.08 3.89
N GLY A 14 -23.77 -3.24 5.21
CA GLY A 14 -24.34 -2.23 6.08
C GLY A 14 -23.46 -0.96 6.16
N GLU A 15 -23.96 0.06 6.85
CA GLU A 15 -23.21 1.30 7.05
C GLU A 15 -21.85 1.01 7.65
N ARG A 16 -20.82 1.72 7.16
CA ARG A 16 -19.43 1.58 7.57
C ARG A 16 -18.86 0.17 7.33
N GLY A 17 -19.49 -0.61 6.45
CA GLY A 17 -19.00 -1.95 6.13
C GLY A 17 -19.09 -2.92 7.31
N VAL A 18 -20.11 -2.81 8.13
CA VAL A 18 -20.35 -3.74 9.25
C VAL A 18 -20.45 -5.16 8.70
N GLY A 19 -19.76 -6.11 9.31
CA GLY A 19 -19.72 -7.51 8.89
C GLY A 19 -18.48 -7.86 8.04
N LEU A 20 -17.63 -6.88 7.70
CA LEU A 20 -16.38 -7.12 6.99
C LEU A 20 -15.19 -6.84 7.90
N SER A 21 -14.09 -7.61 7.69
CA SER A 21 -12.83 -7.32 8.34
C SER A 21 -12.20 -6.03 7.77
N GLY A 22 -11.22 -5.46 8.49
CA GLY A 22 -10.49 -4.29 8.00
C GLY A 22 -9.80 -4.57 6.66
N GLY A 23 -9.20 -5.76 6.49
CA GLY A 23 -8.57 -6.17 5.24
C GLY A 23 -9.56 -6.29 4.08
N GLN A 24 -10.74 -6.83 4.34
CA GLN A 24 -11.79 -6.94 3.33
C GLN A 24 -12.29 -5.56 2.90
N LYS A 25 -12.48 -4.63 3.85
CA LYS A 25 -12.84 -3.25 3.54
C LYS A 25 -11.78 -2.58 2.65
N GLN A 26 -10.51 -2.78 2.96
CA GLN A 26 -9.42 -2.22 2.17
C GLN A 26 -9.39 -2.78 0.75
N ARG A 27 -9.59 -4.08 0.58
CA ARG A 27 -9.66 -4.70 -0.76
C ARG A 27 -10.79 -4.11 -1.60
N ILE A 28 -11.95 -3.88 -1.00
CA ILE A 28 -13.08 -3.27 -1.71
C ILE A 28 -12.77 -1.84 -2.11
N SER A 29 -12.14 -1.06 -1.23
CA SER A 29 -11.73 0.31 -1.54
C SER A 29 -10.75 0.35 -2.71
N ILE A 30 -9.78 -0.54 -2.72
CA ILE A 30 -8.79 -0.65 -3.81
C ILE A 30 -9.50 -1.02 -5.12
N ALA A 31 -10.41 -2.00 -5.09
CA ALA A 31 -11.16 -2.41 -6.27
C ALA A 31 -11.98 -1.27 -6.85
N ARG A 32 -12.60 -0.45 -5.99
CA ARG A 32 -13.36 0.74 -6.43
C ARG A 32 -12.47 1.74 -7.14
N ALA A 33 -11.28 2.00 -6.58
CA ALA A 33 -10.34 2.94 -7.18
C ALA A 33 -9.86 2.44 -8.54
N LEU A 34 -9.53 1.13 -8.64
CA LEU A 34 -9.08 0.53 -9.89
C LEU A 34 -10.16 0.53 -10.97
N SER A 35 -11.42 0.34 -10.59
CA SER A 35 -12.53 0.27 -11.55
C SER A 35 -12.80 1.59 -12.27
N LYS A 36 -12.33 2.70 -11.73
CA LYS A 36 -12.53 4.03 -12.33
C LYS A 36 -11.63 4.32 -13.51
N HIS A 37 -10.58 3.53 -13.72
CA HIS A 37 -9.60 3.71 -14.80
C HIS A 37 -9.07 5.14 -14.92
N SER A 38 -8.85 5.80 -13.78
CA SER A 38 -8.33 7.17 -13.75
C SER A 38 -6.85 7.20 -14.10
N PRO A 39 -6.34 8.28 -14.74
CA PRO A 39 -4.91 8.40 -15.02
C PRO A 39 -4.05 8.57 -13.77
N ILE A 40 -4.66 8.97 -12.66
CA ILE A 40 -3.97 9.13 -11.38
C ILE A 40 -4.71 8.29 -10.33
N LEU A 41 -3.97 7.44 -9.63
CA LEU A 41 -4.49 6.62 -8.55
C LEU A 41 -3.80 7.02 -7.25
N VAL A 42 -4.59 7.43 -6.25
CA VAL A 42 -4.08 7.77 -4.92
C VAL A 42 -4.50 6.68 -3.93
N MET A 43 -3.54 6.10 -3.23
CA MET A 43 -3.78 5.09 -2.21
C MET A 43 -3.23 5.62 -0.88
N ASP A 44 -4.11 6.03 0.01
CA ASP A 44 -3.74 6.56 1.32
C ASP A 44 -3.89 5.48 2.37
N ASP A 45 -2.76 4.86 2.74
CA ASP A 45 -2.68 3.79 3.75
C ASP A 45 -3.64 2.62 3.47
N SER A 46 -3.87 2.33 2.19
CA SER A 46 -4.91 1.38 1.76
C SER A 46 -4.57 -0.09 2.02
N THR A 47 -3.33 -0.39 2.37
CA THR A 47 -2.88 -1.78 2.60
C THR A 47 -2.54 -2.08 4.05
N SER A 48 -2.78 -1.15 4.98
CA SER A 48 -2.35 -1.27 6.38
C SER A 48 -2.97 -2.46 7.13
N ALA A 49 -4.20 -2.86 6.77
CA ALA A 49 -4.89 -3.99 7.39
C ALA A 49 -4.75 -5.30 6.62
N LEU A 50 -3.95 -5.33 5.56
CA LEU A 50 -3.73 -6.53 4.74
C LEU A 50 -2.54 -7.32 5.27
N ASP A 51 -2.59 -8.65 5.07
CA ASP A 51 -1.43 -9.50 5.32
C ASP A 51 -0.38 -9.27 4.21
N MET A 52 0.84 -9.74 4.45
CA MET A 52 1.95 -9.50 3.52
C MET A 52 1.74 -10.18 2.17
N GLU A 53 1.14 -11.36 2.15
CA GLU A 53 0.87 -12.09 0.91
C GLU A 53 -0.14 -11.33 0.04
N THR A 54 -1.23 -10.87 0.64
CA THR A 54 -2.26 -10.09 -0.08
C THR A 54 -1.69 -8.76 -0.55
N GLU A 55 -0.91 -8.08 0.28
CA GLU A 55 -0.24 -6.84 -0.09
C GLU A 55 0.67 -7.06 -1.31
N HIS A 56 1.43 -8.16 -1.33
CA HIS A 56 2.31 -8.50 -2.44
C HIS A 56 1.53 -8.69 -3.74
N GLU A 57 0.38 -9.36 -3.68
CA GLU A 57 -0.49 -9.55 -4.85
C GLU A 57 -1.02 -8.21 -5.38
N ILE A 58 -1.41 -7.32 -4.48
CA ILE A 58 -1.86 -5.98 -4.85
C ILE A 58 -0.74 -5.17 -5.49
N GLN A 59 0.47 -5.25 -4.95
CA GLN A 59 1.64 -4.57 -5.52
C GLN A 59 1.93 -5.06 -6.94
N LYS A 60 1.81 -6.35 -7.21
CA LYS A 60 1.96 -6.89 -8.56
C LYS A 60 0.94 -6.29 -9.52
N THR A 61 -0.32 -6.21 -9.09
CA THR A 61 -1.39 -5.63 -9.89
C THR A 61 -1.09 -4.16 -10.19
N LEU A 62 -0.70 -3.39 -9.18
CA LEU A 62 -0.36 -1.98 -9.34
C LEU A 62 0.82 -1.78 -10.30
N ASN A 63 1.83 -2.63 -10.20
CA ASN A 63 3.01 -2.54 -11.07
C ASN A 63 2.68 -2.85 -12.52
N SER A 64 1.58 -3.56 -12.80
CA SER A 64 1.12 -3.85 -14.16
C SER A 64 0.41 -2.66 -14.80
N LEU A 65 -0.01 -1.67 -14.03
CA LEU A 65 -0.73 -0.48 -14.52
C LEU A 65 0.28 0.58 -14.97
N LYS A 66 0.78 0.44 -16.19
CA LYS A 66 1.87 1.29 -16.68
C LYS A 66 1.47 2.70 -17.07
N ASP A 67 0.21 2.89 -17.49
CA ASP A 67 -0.28 4.18 -17.94
C ASP A 67 -0.92 5.00 -16.80
N THR A 68 -0.81 4.53 -15.57
CA THR A 68 -1.41 5.17 -14.41
C THR A 68 -0.31 5.72 -13.50
N THR A 69 -0.41 7.00 -13.15
CA THR A 69 0.43 7.59 -12.11
C THR A 69 -0.13 7.19 -10.75
N LYS A 70 0.70 6.57 -9.94
CA LYS A 70 0.29 6.06 -8.62
C LYS A 70 0.95 6.88 -7.52
N ILE A 71 0.13 7.39 -6.60
CA ILE A 71 0.59 8.09 -5.40
C ILE A 71 0.21 7.20 -4.22
N ILE A 72 1.21 6.64 -3.55
CA ILE A 72 1.00 5.70 -2.46
C ILE A 72 1.48 6.34 -1.16
N ILE A 73 0.59 6.46 -0.19
CA ILE A 73 0.89 6.99 1.13
C ILE A 73 0.80 5.82 2.09
N ALA A 74 1.90 5.49 2.76
CA ALA A 74 1.95 4.32 3.62
C ALA A 74 3.01 4.47 4.71
N HIS A 75 2.85 3.71 5.78
CA HIS A 75 3.82 3.63 6.87
C HIS A 75 4.73 2.42 6.71
N ARG A 76 4.33 1.42 5.94
CA ARG A 76 5.14 0.22 5.71
C ARG A 76 6.02 0.39 4.47
N ILE A 77 7.30 0.11 4.64
CA ILE A 77 8.27 0.18 3.54
C ILE A 77 7.87 -0.77 2.40
N SER A 78 7.33 -1.95 2.73
CA SER A 78 6.89 -2.92 1.72
C SER A 78 5.86 -2.36 0.74
N ALA A 79 5.09 -1.36 1.13
CA ALA A 79 4.09 -0.75 0.27
C ALA A 79 4.69 0.26 -0.71
N VAL A 80 5.87 0.81 -0.44
CA VAL A 80 6.46 1.90 -1.22
C VAL A 80 7.81 1.58 -1.85
N CYS A 81 8.45 0.47 -1.46
CA CYS A 81 9.83 0.18 -1.88
C CYS A 81 10.02 0.00 -3.40
N HIS A 82 8.96 -0.28 -4.14
CA HIS A 82 9.02 -0.45 -5.59
C HIS A 82 8.62 0.82 -6.36
N ALA A 83 8.37 1.92 -5.68
CA ALA A 83 8.01 3.18 -6.33
C ALA A 83 9.20 3.74 -7.11
N ASP A 84 8.90 4.45 -8.20
CA ASP A 84 9.92 5.12 -9.00
C ASP A 84 10.60 6.25 -8.22
N GLU A 85 9.86 6.87 -7.31
CA GLU A 85 10.39 7.89 -6.41
C GLU A 85 9.68 7.78 -5.06
N ILE A 86 10.47 7.79 -4.00
CA ILE A 86 9.98 7.78 -2.62
C ILE A 86 10.27 9.13 -1.99
N ILE A 87 9.28 9.70 -1.33
CA ILE A 87 9.40 10.95 -0.59
C ILE A 87 9.18 10.65 0.89
N TYR A 88 10.14 10.98 1.73
CA TYR A 88 10.03 10.85 3.17
C TYR A 88 9.66 12.19 3.76
N LEU A 89 8.47 12.27 4.35
CA LEU A 89 7.98 13.52 4.96
C LEU A 89 8.25 13.53 6.46
N GLN A 90 8.72 14.66 6.96
CA GLN A 90 8.90 14.88 8.38
C GLN A 90 8.62 16.35 8.69
N ASP A 91 7.78 16.58 9.70
CA ASP A 91 7.42 17.92 10.16
C ASP A 91 6.93 18.85 9.02
N GLY A 92 6.13 18.29 8.12
CA GLY A 92 5.54 19.02 7.00
C GLY A 92 6.52 19.34 5.87
N ARG A 93 7.70 18.74 5.87
CA ARG A 93 8.74 18.99 4.85
C ARG A 93 9.23 17.69 4.26
N ILE A 94 9.77 17.77 3.04
CA ILE A 94 10.46 16.65 2.41
C ILE A 94 11.85 16.54 3.03
N ALA A 95 12.03 15.49 3.85
CA ALA A 95 13.32 15.25 4.51
C ALA A 95 14.28 14.48 3.61
N GLU A 96 13.75 13.50 2.86
CA GLU A 96 14.55 12.68 1.95
C GLU A 96 13.74 12.38 0.70
N ARG A 97 14.44 12.11 -0.41
CA ARG A 97 13.82 11.86 -1.70
C ARG A 97 14.75 11.01 -2.57
N GLY A 98 14.20 9.98 -3.19
CA GLY A 98 14.97 9.10 -4.08
C GLY A 98 14.30 7.75 -4.26
N THR A 99 15.02 6.79 -4.83
CA THR A 99 14.57 5.41 -4.94
C THR A 99 14.85 4.68 -3.62
N HIS A 100 14.27 3.49 -3.47
CA HIS A 100 14.53 2.62 -2.32
C HIS A 100 16.03 2.40 -2.11
N GLU A 101 16.75 2.05 -3.17
CA GLU A 101 18.19 1.79 -3.09
C GLU A 101 18.99 3.03 -2.73
N GLU A 102 18.66 4.16 -3.34
CA GLU A 102 19.32 5.44 -3.05
C GLU A 102 19.13 5.86 -1.60
N LEU A 103 17.90 5.72 -1.07
CA LEU A 103 17.60 6.11 0.30
C LEU A 103 18.24 5.18 1.32
N LEU A 104 18.33 3.88 1.03
CA LEU A 104 19.06 2.94 1.88
C LEU A 104 20.56 3.28 1.92
N ALA A 105 21.12 3.66 0.78
CA ALA A 105 22.54 4.03 0.69
C ALA A 105 22.86 5.29 1.49
N LYS A 106 21.93 6.21 1.62
CA LYS A 106 22.10 7.43 2.43
C LYS A 106 22.20 7.16 3.92
N LYS A 107 21.63 6.04 4.40
CA LYS A 107 21.59 5.68 5.83
C LYS A 107 20.99 6.76 6.71
N GLY A 108 19.97 7.47 6.20
CA GLY A 108 19.24 8.51 6.93
C GLY A 108 17.94 8.03 7.53
N LEU A 109 16.90 8.87 7.48
CA LEU A 109 15.61 8.59 8.11
C LEU A 109 14.88 7.38 7.48
N TYR A 110 14.91 7.28 6.16
CA TYR A 110 14.30 6.14 5.48
C TYR A 110 15.00 4.83 5.87
N TYR A 111 16.31 4.82 5.90
CA TYR A 111 17.09 3.68 6.34
C TYR A 111 16.74 3.28 7.77
N ASP A 112 16.64 4.25 8.68
CA ASP A 112 16.30 3.98 10.08
C ASP A 112 14.91 3.36 10.19
N THR A 113 13.94 3.84 9.41
CA THR A 113 12.59 3.28 9.35
C THR A 113 12.61 1.86 8.82
N TYR A 114 13.39 1.61 7.76
CA TYR A 114 13.55 0.28 7.19
C TYR A 114 14.13 -0.68 8.22
N MET A 115 15.18 -0.29 8.92
CA MET A 115 15.80 -1.13 9.94
C MET A 115 14.86 -1.37 11.13
N ALA A 116 14.04 -0.40 11.50
CA ALA A 116 13.04 -0.58 12.55
C ALA A 116 11.97 -1.60 12.16
N GLN A 117 11.59 -1.66 10.89
CA GLN A 117 10.57 -2.59 10.41
C GLN A 117 11.12 -3.98 10.10
N TYR A 118 12.32 -4.07 9.57
CA TYR A 118 12.89 -5.32 9.05
C TYR A 118 14.22 -5.74 9.68
N GLY A 119 14.82 -4.89 10.52
CA GLY A 119 16.13 -5.16 11.10
C GLY A 119 16.21 -6.47 11.90
N GLY A 120 15.12 -6.87 12.53
CA GLY A 120 15.05 -8.14 13.27
C GLY A 120 15.22 -9.37 12.40
N TYR A 121 14.82 -9.28 11.14
CA TYR A 121 15.00 -10.38 10.18
C TYR A 121 16.43 -10.45 9.64
N LEU A 122 17.12 -9.31 9.57
CA LEU A 122 18.47 -9.25 9.07
C LEU A 122 19.52 -9.58 10.14
N ALA A 123 19.15 -9.41 11.41
CA ALA A 123 20.05 -9.62 12.54
C ALA A 123 20.03 -11.09 13.04
N SER A 124 19.12 -11.90 12.54
CA SER A 124 18.98 -13.30 12.98
C SER A 124 19.60 -14.28 12.01
#